data_be38e776e3394eb2e23ce994d87f1cc6
#
_entry.id   be38e776e3394eb2e23ce994d87f1cc6
#
_cell.length_a   1.000
_cell.length_b   1.000
_cell.length_c   1.000
_cell.angle_alpha   90.00
_cell.angle_beta   90.00
_cell.angle_gamma   90.00
#
_symmetry.space_group_name_H-M   'P 1'
#
loop_
_entity.id
_entity.type
_entity.pdbx_description
1 polymer ?
#
loop_
_entity_poly.entity_id
_entity_poly.type
_entity_poly.pdbx_seq_one_letter_code
_entity_poly.pdbx_strand_id
1 'polypeptide(L)'
;YKSCMENNFVGWEEWVSLPELNLPALLAKTDTGAETSALHAFNIQTFGKENNQMVRFGINPIDTDDRFSVFCSAKIIDQRNVTSSNGISELRYVIETEIVIGNVKKKIPITLTNRENMKYKMIIGRSALDGFQISADKSFLQDTLNYELYKKAKNNTYRRSLRIGILSIEPNNYTNKKIIEAAENNGHYCEILNTKRCYLNIESD
;
A
#
# COMPACT_ATOMS: atom_id res chain seq x y z
N TYR A 1 -27.49 30.30 17.02
CA TYR A 1 -26.19 29.68 16.80
C TYR A 1 -26.40 28.17 16.65
N LYS A 2 -26.69 27.68 15.41
CA LYS A 2 -26.54 26.26 15.09
C LYS A 2 -25.06 26.00 14.88
N SER A 3 -24.40 25.46 15.88
CA SER A 3 -23.11 24.76 15.70
C SER A 3 -23.38 23.66 14.65
N CYS A 4 -22.74 23.76 13.49
CA CYS A 4 -22.56 22.61 12.61
C CYS A 4 -21.80 21.56 13.43
N MET A 5 -22.50 20.57 14.00
CA MET A 5 -21.86 19.33 14.40
C MET A 5 -21.39 18.71 13.09
N GLU A 6 -20.12 18.93 12.73
CA GLU A 6 -19.46 18.16 11.70
C GLU A 6 -19.66 16.70 12.03
N ASN A 7 -20.12 15.93 11.06
CA ASN A 7 -20.52 14.54 11.24
C ASN A 7 -19.24 13.68 11.34
N ASN A 8 -18.57 13.71 12.48
CA ASN A 8 -17.32 13.00 12.72
C ASN A 8 -17.53 11.52 13.03
N PHE A 9 -18.53 10.91 12.40
CA PHE A 9 -18.75 9.47 12.51
C PHE A 9 -17.99 8.72 11.43
N VAL A 10 -17.35 7.63 11.80
CA VAL A 10 -16.75 6.67 10.87
C VAL A 10 -17.30 5.28 11.13
N GLY A 11 -17.40 4.50 10.08
CA GLY A 11 -17.78 3.11 10.16
C GLY A 11 -16.62 2.18 10.54
N TRP A 12 -16.88 0.88 10.59
CA TRP A 12 -15.84 -0.13 10.80
C TRP A 12 -14.93 -0.27 9.56
N GLU A 13 -15.37 0.20 8.40
CA GLU A 13 -14.57 0.42 7.19
C GLU A 13 -14.92 1.76 6.56
N GLU A 14 -13.92 2.44 5.99
CA GLU A 14 -14.06 3.75 5.37
C GLU A 14 -13.15 3.92 4.17
N TRP A 15 -13.55 4.82 3.28
CA TRP A 15 -12.67 5.35 2.26
C TRP A 15 -11.80 6.45 2.84
N VAL A 16 -10.50 6.36 2.55
CA VAL A 16 -9.52 7.39 2.91
C VAL A 16 -8.68 7.78 1.71
N SER A 17 -8.05 8.93 1.76
CA SER A 17 -6.98 9.28 0.83
C SER A 17 -5.70 9.67 1.58
N LEU A 18 -4.55 9.43 0.94
CA LEU A 18 -3.23 9.84 1.39
C LEU A 18 -2.60 10.68 0.27
N PRO A 19 -2.93 11.98 0.19
CA PRO A 19 -2.56 12.82 -0.97
C PRO A 19 -1.04 12.94 -1.17
N GLU A 20 -0.26 13.03 -0.10
CA GLU A 20 1.20 13.14 -0.16
C GLU A 20 1.85 11.86 -0.73
N LEU A 21 1.16 10.72 -0.68
CA LEU A 21 1.59 9.46 -1.26
C LEU A 21 0.97 9.16 -2.64
N ASN A 22 0.21 10.11 -3.20
CA ASN A 22 -0.53 9.93 -4.46
C ASN A 22 -1.55 8.77 -4.42
N LEU A 23 -2.17 8.56 -3.26
CA LEU A 23 -3.21 7.57 -3.04
C LEU A 23 -4.56 8.29 -2.86
N PRO A 24 -5.28 8.58 -3.95
CA PRO A 24 -6.52 9.35 -3.90
C PRO A 24 -7.70 8.57 -3.32
N ALA A 25 -7.65 7.25 -3.32
CA ALA A 25 -8.69 6.39 -2.76
C ALA A 25 -8.09 5.10 -2.23
N LEU A 26 -8.32 4.79 -0.99
CA LEU A 26 -7.86 3.57 -0.33
C LEU A 26 -8.94 3.08 0.62
N LEU A 27 -9.30 1.80 0.49
CA LEU A 27 -10.22 1.18 1.41
C LEU A 27 -9.47 0.78 2.68
N ALA A 28 -9.92 1.29 3.82
CA ALA A 28 -9.27 1.07 5.11
C ALA A 28 -10.23 0.52 6.16
N LYS A 29 -9.72 -0.31 7.05
CA LYS A 29 -10.46 -0.83 8.20
C LYS A 29 -10.14 -0.03 9.44
N THR A 30 -11.15 0.38 10.18
CA THR A 30 -11.02 1.00 11.50
C THR A 30 -10.54 -0.04 12.53
N ASP A 31 -9.45 0.27 13.21
CA ASP A 31 -8.83 -0.63 14.20
C ASP A 31 -8.53 0.10 15.51
N THR A 32 -9.43 0.00 16.47
CA THR A 32 -9.27 0.61 17.80
C THR A 32 -8.25 -0.11 18.66
N GLY A 33 -7.84 -1.32 18.29
CA GLY A 33 -6.77 -2.07 18.96
C GLY A 33 -5.38 -1.53 18.61
N ALA A 34 -5.20 -0.97 17.42
CA ALA A 34 -3.93 -0.41 16.97
C ALA A 34 -3.78 1.05 17.42
N GLU A 35 -2.62 1.41 17.98
CA GLU A 35 -2.31 2.80 18.30
C GLU A 35 -2.03 3.60 17.03
N THR A 36 -1.16 3.06 16.17
CA THR A 36 -0.70 3.70 14.93
C THR A 36 -1.34 2.99 13.73
N SER A 37 -1.71 3.75 12.72
CA SER A 37 -2.18 3.20 11.44
C SER A 37 -1.10 2.35 10.78
N ALA A 38 -1.50 1.37 9.98
CA ALA A 38 -0.58 0.54 9.21
C ALA A 38 -1.00 0.48 7.74
N LEU A 39 -0.03 0.62 6.86
CA LEU A 39 -0.20 0.63 5.41
C LEU A 39 0.56 -0.54 4.81
N HIS A 40 -0.08 -1.25 3.87
CA HIS A 40 0.61 -2.24 3.06
C HIS A 40 1.76 -1.63 2.29
N ALA A 41 2.91 -2.29 2.35
CA ALA A 41 4.08 -1.89 1.58
C ALA A 41 4.86 -3.13 1.13
N PHE A 42 5.31 -3.10 -0.12
CA PHE A 42 6.24 -4.07 -0.67
C PHE A 42 7.45 -3.36 -1.29
N ASN A 43 8.54 -4.09 -1.54
CA ASN A 43 9.79 -3.55 -2.08
C ASN A 43 10.28 -2.30 -1.33
N ILE A 44 10.31 -2.40 -0.01
CA ILE A 44 10.73 -1.30 0.87
C ILE A 44 12.23 -1.11 0.73
N GLN A 45 12.64 0.09 0.28
CA GLN A 45 14.04 0.47 0.10
C GLN A 45 14.30 1.80 0.80
N THR A 46 15.32 1.84 1.63
CA THR A 46 15.76 3.07 2.27
C THR A 46 16.84 3.76 1.45
N PHE A 47 16.85 5.07 1.45
CA PHE A 47 17.85 5.89 0.78
C PHE A 47 18.01 7.24 1.49
N GLY A 48 19.05 7.99 1.12
CA GLY A 48 19.36 9.27 1.75
C GLY A 48 20.42 9.17 2.83
N LYS A 49 20.70 10.30 3.51
CA LYS A 49 21.68 10.38 4.60
C LYS A 49 21.00 10.09 5.95
N GLU A 50 21.77 9.65 6.96
CA GLU A 50 21.25 9.30 8.30
C GLU A 50 20.31 10.33 8.92
N ASN A 51 20.59 11.62 8.76
CA ASN A 51 19.74 12.69 9.30
C ASN A 51 18.51 13.02 8.43
N ASN A 52 18.38 12.43 7.25
CA ASN A 52 17.25 12.64 6.34
C ASN A 52 16.98 11.35 5.56
N GLN A 53 16.73 10.29 6.28
CA GLN A 53 16.49 8.98 5.70
C GLN A 53 15.08 8.94 5.09
N MET A 54 15.02 8.49 3.86
CA MET A 54 13.80 8.32 3.08
C MET A 54 13.52 6.84 2.85
N VAL A 55 12.26 6.52 2.65
CA VAL A 55 11.85 5.19 2.21
C VAL A 55 11.09 5.28 0.89
N ARG A 56 11.40 4.37 -0.03
CA ARG A 56 10.59 4.09 -1.21
C ARG A 56 9.91 2.73 -1.03
N PHE A 57 8.67 2.63 -1.42
CA PHE A 57 7.89 1.39 -1.34
C PHE A 57 6.79 1.36 -2.40
N GLY A 58 6.34 0.16 -2.73
CA GLY A 58 5.16 -0.05 -3.56
C GLY A 58 3.93 -0.39 -2.73
N ILE A 59 2.76 -0.07 -3.23
CA ILE A 59 1.47 -0.49 -2.69
C ILE A 59 0.54 -0.86 -3.84
N ASN A 60 -0.29 -1.90 -3.66
CA ASN A 60 -1.42 -2.23 -4.52
C ASN A 60 -2.69 -1.69 -3.87
N PRO A 61 -3.12 -0.46 -4.20
CA PRO A 61 -4.21 0.18 -3.48
C PRO A 61 -5.60 -0.33 -3.87
N ILE A 62 -5.72 -1.00 -5.02
CA ILE A 62 -6.97 -1.51 -5.57
C ILE A 62 -7.08 -2.98 -5.20
N ASP A 63 -8.06 -3.33 -4.37
CA ASP A 63 -8.29 -4.68 -3.86
C ASP A 63 -8.69 -5.69 -4.95
N THR A 64 -9.27 -5.20 -6.05
CA THR A 64 -9.71 -6.00 -7.21
C THR A 64 -8.69 -6.04 -8.35
N ASP A 65 -7.57 -5.33 -8.27
CA ASP A 65 -6.50 -5.32 -9.28
C ASP A 65 -5.11 -5.29 -8.61
N ASP A 66 -4.60 -6.45 -8.29
CA ASP A 66 -3.28 -6.67 -7.68
C ASP A 66 -2.10 -6.29 -8.59
N ARG A 67 -2.37 -6.10 -9.90
CA ARG A 67 -1.34 -5.69 -10.88
C ARG A 67 -1.15 -4.18 -10.93
N PHE A 68 -2.11 -3.41 -10.42
CA PHE A 68 -1.96 -1.96 -10.33
C PHE A 68 -1.16 -1.59 -9.08
N SER A 69 -0.06 -0.87 -9.27
CA SER A 69 0.82 -0.47 -8.17
C SER A 69 1.08 1.04 -8.19
N VAL A 70 1.19 1.61 -7.01
CA VAL A 70 1.66 2.99 -6.81
C VAL A 70 2.97 2.93 -6.06
N PHE A 71 4.00 3.60 -6.58
CA PHE A 71 5.29 3.72 -5.91
C PHE A 71 5.35 5.05 -5.15
N CYS A 72 5.50 4.94 -3.85
CA CYS A 72 5.53 6.04 -2.90
C CYS A 72 6.94 6.29 -2.40
N SER A 73 7.21 7.53 -1.99
CA SER A 73 8.41 7.87 -1.24
C SER A 73 8.04 8.81 -0.11
N ALA A 74 8.60 8.57 1.07
CA ALA A 74 8.33 9.38 2.26
C ALA A 74 9.56 9.46 3.15
N LYS A 75 9.58 10.47 4.04
CA LYS A 75 10.60 10.57 5.08
C LYS A 75 10.32 9.56 6.19
N ILE A 76 11.37 8.84 6.62
CA ILE A 76 11.30 8.00 7.81
C ILE A 76 11.39 8.91 9.03
N ILE A 77 10.41 8.81 9.92
CA ILE A 77 10.41 9.56 11.18
C ILE A 77 10.79 8.67 12.37
N ASP A 78 10.63 7.35 12.24
CA ASP A 78 10.91 6.40 13.32
C ASP A 78 11.03 4.96 12.78
N GLN A 79 11.53 4.06 13.63
CA GLN A 79 11.49 2.61 13.43
C GLN A 79 10.97 1.97 14.72
N ARG A 80 9.97 1.11 14.60
CA ARG A 80 9.33 0.48 15.77
C ARG A 80 9.23 -1.02 15.61
N ASN A 81 9.47 -1.74 16.71
CA ASN A 81 9.06 -3.12 16.81
C ASN A 81 7.55 -3.17 17.09
N VAL A 82 6.80 -3.74 16.16
CA VAL A 82 5.35 -3.89 16.27
C VAL A 82 5.02 -5.37 16.37
N THR A 83 4.34 -5.75 17.44
CA THR A 83 3.84 -7.11 17.59
C THR A 83 2.45 -7.19 16.94
N SER A 84 2.32 -8.06 15.96
CA SER A 84 1.06 -8.33 15.30
C SER A 84 0.11 -9.13 16.21
N SER A 85 -1.18 -9.19 15.85
CA SER A 85 -2.17 -10.02 16.55
C SER A 85 -1.79 -11.51 16.60
N ASN A 86 -0.91 -11.96 15.70
CA ASN A 86 -0.39 -13.33 15.66
C ASN A 86 0.84 -13.53 16.58
N GLY A 87 1.22 -12.52 17.37
CA GLY A 87 2.37 -12.58 18.28
C GLY A 87 3.73 -12.42 17.61
N ILE A 88 3.80 -12.18 16.31
CA ILE A 88 5.07 -11.97 15.59
C ILE A 88 5.46 -10.50 15.69
N SER A 89 6.68 -10.24 16.21
CA SER A 89 7.27 -8.91 16.26
C SER A 89 8.09 -8.65 15.00
N GLU A 90 7.83 -7.51 14.37
CA GLU A 90 8.47 -7.06 13.14
C GLU A 90 8.95 -5.62 13.32
N LEU A 91 10.18 -5.33 12.89
CA LEU A 91 10.69 -3.96 12.83
C LEU A 91 10.08 -3.25 11.62
N ARG A 92 9.33 -2.18 11.86
CA ARG A 92 8.63 -1.41 10.83
C ARG A 92 9.13 0.01 10.76
N TYR A 93 9.28 0.51 9.54
CA TYR A 93 9.50 1.95 9.31
C TYR A 93 8.21 2.72 9.57
N VAL A 94 8.35 3.88 10.19
CA VAL A 94 7.25 4.82 10.43
C VAL A 94 7.47 6.04 9.55
N ILE A 95 6.46 6.39 8.79
CA ILE A 95 6.39 7.63 8.00
C ILE A 95 5.32 8.55 8.58
N GLU A 96 5.41 9.84 8.30
CA GLU A 96 4.34 10.80 8.56
C GLU A 96 3.75 11.25 7.23
N THR A 97 2.42 11.26 7.13
CA THR A 97 1.71 11.71 5.93
C THR A 97 0.34 12.26 6.29
N GLU A 98 -0.21 13.08 5.40
CA GLU A 98 -1.59 13.56 5.53
C GLU A 98 -2.56 12.44 5.19
N ILE A 99 -3.56 12.22 6.07
CA ILE A 99 -4.75 11.42 5.81
C ILE A 99 -5.97 12.33 5.67
N VAL A 100 -6.84 11.98 4.74
CA VAL A 100 -8.15 12.63 4.56
C VAL A 100 -9.24 11.57 4.76
N ILE A 101 -10.14 11.85 5.70
CA ILE A 101 -11.32 11.02 5.99
C ILE A 101 -12.54 11.96 5.95
N GLY A 102 -13.36 11.86 4.91
CA GLY A 102 -14.40 12.86 4.63
C GLY A 102 -13.81 14.26 4.53
N ASN A 103 -14.27 15.17 5.36
CA ASN A 103 -13.80 16.56 5.41
C ASN A 103 -12.61 16.78 6.36
N VAL A 104 -12.20 15.76 7.12
CA VAL A 104 -11.12 15.88 8.11
C VAL A 104 -9.78 15.56 7.47
N LYS A 105 -8.83 16.48 7.63
CA LYS A 105 -7.45 16.33 7.18
C LYS A 105 -6.52 16.45 8.38
N LYS A 106 -5.62 15.50 8.53
CA LYS A 106 -4.58 15.57 9.57
C LYS A 106 -3.35 14.77 9.21
N LYS A 107 -2.20 15.18 9.75
CA LYS A 107 -0.97 14.38 9.66
C LYS A 107 -0.97 13.30 10.71
N ILE A 108 -0.63 12.10 10.29
CA ILE A 108 -0.59 10.94 11.16
C ILE A 108 0.68 10.12 10.92
N PRO A 109 1.21 9.45 11.95
CA PRO A 109 2.21 8.41 11.77
C PRO A 109 1.57 7.15 11.18
N ILE A 110 2.25 6.53 10.23
CA ILE A 110 1.83 5.27 9.60
C ILE A 110 3.02 4.30 9.60
N THR A 111 2.80 3.08 10.06
CA THR A 111 3.77 1.99 9.95
C THR A 111 3.65 1.29 8.60
N LEU A 112 4.78 0.98 7.97
CA LEU A 112 4.83 0.21 6.72
C LEU A 112 5.02 -1.27 7.06
N THR A 113 4.18 -2.13 6.50
CA THR A 113 4.22 -3.58 6.75
C THR A 113 3.63 -4.36 5.58
N ASN A 114 3.98 -5.62 5.45
CA ASN A 114 3.37 -6.49 4.46
C ASN A 114 1.94 -6.88 4.89
N ARG A 115 0.96 -6.51 4.08
CA ARG A 115 -0.47 -6.86 4.23
C ARG A 115 -1.02 -7.46 2.93
N GLU A 116 -0.18 -8.08 2.12
CA GLU A 116 -0.53 -8.60 0.80
C GLU A 116 -1.74 -9.54 0.86
N ASN A 117 -1.76 -10.45 1.84
CA ASN A 117 -2.83 -11.43 2.03
C ASN A 117 -4.02 -10.90 2.85
N MET A 118 -4.04 -9.61 3.19
CA MET A 118 -5.12 -8.99 3.94
C MET A 118 -6.10 -8.30 2.99
N LYS A 119 -7.41 -8.41 3.27
CA LYS A 119 -8.46 -7.69 2.53
C LYS A 119 -8.19 -6.19 2.50
N TYR A 120 -7.86 -5.61 3.64
CA TYR A 120 -7.60 -4.18 3.75
C TYR A 120 -6.10 -3.90 3.69
N LYS A 121 -5.70 -3.11 2.70
CA LYS A 121 -4.31 -2.66 2.54
C LYS A 121 -3.93 -1.60 3.58
N MET A 122 -4.91 -1.03 4.27
CA MET A 122 -4.69 -0.08 5.36
C MET A 122 -5.59 -0.39 6.56
N ILE A 123 -5.07 -0.18 7.78
CA ILE A 123 -5.85 -0.03 8.99
C ILE A 123 -5.69 1.38 9.55
N ILE A 124 -6.78 1.91 10.10
CA ILE A 124 -6.84 3.24 10.72
C ILE A 124 -6.74 3.06 12.23
N GLY A 125 -5.59 3.40 12.80
CA GLY A 125 -5.33 3.29 14.23
C GLY A 125 -5.89 4.48 15.03
N ARG A 126 -5.83 4.37 16.38
CA ARG A 126 -6.39 5.38 17.29
C ARG A 126 -5.86 6.78 17.06
N SER A 127 -4.57 6.94 16.73
CA SER A 127 -3.99 8.28 16.43
C SER A 127 -4.67 8.98 15.25
N ALA A 128 -5.15 8.22 14.26
CA ALA A 128 -5.91 8.75 13.13
C ALA A 128 -7.40 8.94 13.47
N LEU A 129 -7.93 8.11 14.37
CA LEU A 129 -9.33 8.11 14.77
C LEU A 129 -9.65 9.16 15.84
N ASP A 130 -8.65 9.82 16.41
CA ASP A 130 -8.87 10.87 17.39
C ASP A 130 -9.81 11.96 16.85
N GLY A 131 -10.84 12.29 17.63
CA GLY A 131 -11.92 13.21 17.26
C GLY A 131 -13.06 12.57 16.45
N PHE A 132 -12.98 11.27 16.10
CA PHE A 132 -14.07 10.53 15.45
C PHE A 132 -14.86 9.68 16.46
N GLN A 133 -16.16 9.52 16.17
CA GLN A 133 -17.03 8.53 16.81
C GLN A 133 -17.15 7.33 15.86
N ILE A 134 -16.98 6.12 16.39
CA ILE A 134 -16.92 4.91 15.58
C ILE A 134 -18.24 4.14 15.71
N SER A 135 -18.86 3.85 14.55
CA SER A 135 -20.02 2.96 14.47
C SER A 135 -19.53 1.56 14.04
N ALA A 136 -19.68 0.60 14.95
CA ALA A 136 -19.19 -0.76 14.71
C ALA A 136 -20.12 -1.57 13.78
N ASP A 137 -21.34 -1.13 13.58
CA ASP A 137 -22.39 -1.77 12.78
C ASP A 137 -22.56 -1.17 11.38
N LYS A 138 -21.88 -0.06 11.09
CA LYS A 138 -22.01 0.68 9.82
C LYS A 138 -20.67 0.81 9.11
N SER A 139 -20.73 0.99 7.81
CA SER A 139 -19.58 1.25 6.93
C SER A 139 -19.87 2.48 6.07
N PHE A 140 -18.79 3.14 5.59
CA PHE A 140 -18.86 4.25 4.64
C PHE A 140 -19.77 5.39 5.10
N LEU A 141 -19.53 5.89 6.30
CA LEU A 141 -20.29 7.01 6.89
C LEU A 141 -19.76 8.37 6.43
N GLN A 142 -18.56 8.38 5.84
CA GLN A 142 -17.95 9.55 5.23
C GLN A 142 -18.14 9.52 3.69
N ASP A 143 -17.69 10.57 3.01
CA ASP A 143 -17.78 10.67 1.56
C ASP A 143 -17.15 9.47 0.87
N THR A 144 -17.89 8.88 -0.06
CA THR A 144 -17.47 7.70 -0.80
C THR A 144 -16.47 8.09 -1.88
N LEU A 145 -15.23 7.66 -1.73
CA LEU A 145 -14.23 7.66 -2.80
C LEU A 145 -14.37 6.39 -3.65
N ASN A 146 -13.70 6.35 -4.78
CA ASN A 146 -13.64 5.15 -5.62
C ASN A 146 -12.34 5.08 -6.41
N TYR A 147 -12.04 3.91 -6.96
CA TYR A 147 -10.81 3.66 -7.70
C TYR A 147 -10.72 4.35 -9.07
N GLU A 148 -11.81 4.93 -9.58
CA GLU A 148 -11.78 5.73 -10.82
C GLU A 148 -10.89 6.97 -10.69
N LEU A 149 -10.64 7.43 -9.45
CA LEU A 149 -9.73 8.53 -9.18
C LEU A 149 -8.30 8.24 -9.65
N TYR A 150 -7.86 6.97 -9.64
CA TYR A 150 -6.55 6.58 -10.17
C TYR A 150 -6.47 6.70 -11.69
N LYS A 151 -7.57 6.50 -12.41
CA LYS A 151 -7.61 6.66 -13.87
C LYS A 151 -7.53 8.11 -14.30
N LYS A 152 -8.09 9.01 -13.49
CA LYS A 152 -8.10 10.46 -13.76
C LYS A 152 -6.76 11.12 -13.45
N ALA A 153 -6.04 10.59 -12.47
CA ALA A 153 -4.75 11.12 -12.05
C ALA A 153 -3.64 10.59 -12.98
N LYS A 154 -3.18 11.41 -13.94
CA LYS A 154 -1.97 11.13 -14.71
C LYS A 154 -0.77 11.29 -13.78
N ASN A 155 -0.30 10.20 -13.18
CA ASN A 155 0.81 10.23 -12.24
C ASN A 155 1.91 9.25 -12.64
N ASN A 156 3.16 9.73 -12.66
CA ASN A 156 4.34 8.92 -13.00
C ASN A 156 4.68 7.85 -11.96
N THR A 157 4.06 7.90 -10.78
CA THR A 157 4.23 6.89 -9.73
C THR A 157 3.35 5.66 -9.92
N TYR A 158 2.34 5.75 -10.80
CA TYR A 158 1.46 4.63 -11.09
C TYR A 158 2.11 3.64 -12.04
N ARG A 159 2.07 2.37 -11.71
CA ARG A 159 2.60 1.27 -12.50
C ARG A 159 1.59 0.15 -12.56
N ARG A 160 1.57 -0.55 -13.69
CA ARG A 160 0.89 -1.83 -13.79
C ARG A 160 1.93 -2.93 -13.69
N SER A 161 1.78 -3.83 -12.75
CA SER A 161 2.65 -4.99 -12.64
C SER A 161 2.56 -5.85 -13.90
N LEU A 162 3.71 -6.24 -14.42
CA LEU A 162 3.81 -7.15 -15.56
C LEU A 162 4.19 -8.55 -15.05
N ARG A 163 3.69 -9.56 -15.74
CA ARG A 163 4.26 -10.91 -15.66
C ARG A 163 5.29 -11.07 -16.77
N ILE A 164 6.54 -11.26 -16.39
CA ILE A 164 7.68 -11.35 -17.29
C ILE A 164 8.17 -12.80 -17.25
N GLY A 165 8.14 -13.46 -18.39
CA GLY A 165 8.75 -14.78 -18.58
C GLY A 165 10.12 -14.64 -19.22
N ILE A 166 11.17 -15.13 -18.58
CA ILE A 166 12.51 -15.21 -19.13
C ILE A 166 12.72 -16.62 -19.71
N LEU A 167 12.84 -16.71 -21.01
CA LEU A 167 13.20 -17.95 -21.67
C LEU A 167 14.72 -18.17 -21.55
N SER A 168 15.14 -19.20 -20.82
CA SER A 168 16.56 -19.48 -20.61
C SER A 168 16.87 -20.97 -20.54
N ILE A 169 18.00 -21.36 -21.12
CA ILE A 169 18.57 -22.70 -20.99
C ILE A 169 19.27 -22.86 -19.63
N GLU A 170 19.83 -21.77 -19.10
CA GLU A 170 20.56 -21.71 -17.85
C GLU A 170 19.84 -20.78 -16.86
N PRO A 171 18.84 -21.30 -16.11
CA PRO A 171 18.00 -20.45 -15.25
C PRO A 171 18.78 -19.70 -14.17
N ASN A 172 19.87 -20.28 -13.69
CA ASN A 172 20.62 -19.76 -12.53
C ASN A 172 21.79 -18.81 -12.89
N ASN A 173 21.91 -18.38 -14.14
CA ASN A 173 22.98 -17.48 -14.56
C ASN A 173 22.85 -16.08 -13.93
N TYR A 174 23.95 -15.33 -13.90
CA TYR A 174 24.02 -14.01 -13.29
C TYR A 174 23.03 -13.01 -13.93
N THR A 175 22.93 -13.04 -15.26
CA THR A 175 22.06 -12.13 -16.02
C THR A 175 20.59 -12.32 -15.64
N ASN A 176 20.12 -13.57 -15.59
CA ASN A 176 18.74 -13.88 -15.22
C ASN A 176 18.41 -13.41 -13.79
N LYS A 177 19.35 -13.64 -12.85
CA LYS A 177 19.19 -13.16 -11.46
C LYS A 177 19.05 -11.64 -11.40
N LYS A 178 19.84 -10.91 -12.19
CA LYS A 178 19.78 -9.44 -12.23
C LYS A 178 18.50 -8.92 -12.90
N ILE A 179 17.98 -9.61 -13.91
CA ILE A 179 16.71 -9.24 -14.55
C ILE A 179 15.55 -9.47 -13.57
N ILE A 180 15.54 -10.60 -12.84
CA ILE A 180 14.53 -10.87 -11.80
C ILE A 180 14.57 -9.79 -10.72
N GLU A 181 15.75 -9.53 -10.14
CA GLU A 181 15.95 -8.49 -9.14
C GLU A 181 15.45 -7.11 -9.64
N ALA A 182 15.78 -6.75 -10.87
CA ALA A 182 15.32 -5.49 -11.46
C ALA A 182 13.79 -5.46 -11.69
N ALA A 183 13.21 -6.56 -12.12
CA ALA A 183 11.76 -6.68 -12.32
C ALA A 183 11.01 -6.55 -10.99
N GLU A 184 11.43 -7.31 -9.98
CA GLU A 184 10.85 -7.29 -8.63
C GLU A 184 10.99 -5.91 -7.98
N ASN A 185 12.15 -5.26 -8.11
CA ASN A 185 12.39 -3.89 -7.61
C ASN A 185 11.48 -2.84 -8.28
N ASN A 186 10.94 -3.16 -9.46
CA ASN A 186 9.96 -2.32 -10.16
C ASN A 186 8.52 -2.79 -9.99
N GLY A 187 8.27 -3.74 -9.07
CA GLY A 187 6.92 -4.25 -8.78
C GLY A 187 6.35 -5.16 -9.86
N HIS A 188 7.23 -5.83 -10.62
CA HIS A 188 6.83 -6.81 -11.63
C HIS A 188 7.06 -8.23 -11.11
N TYR A 189 6.23 -9.17 -11.53
CA TYR A 189 6.46 -10.59 -11.32
C TYR A 189 7.34 -11.14 -12.42
N CYS A 190 8.40 -11.87 -12.06
CA CYS A 190 9.33 -12.42 -13.04
C CYS A 190 9.59 -13.91 -12.76
N GLU A 191 9.46 -14.74 -13.78
CA GLU A 191 9.75 -16.17 -13.69
C GLU A 191 10.66 -16.63 -14.82
N ILE A 192 11.43 -17.70 -14.59
CA ILE A 192 12.29 -18.31 -15.59
C ILE A 192 11.63 -19.55 -16.15
N LEU A 193 11.43 -19.54 -17.46
CA LEU A 193 10.94 -20.67 -18.22
C LEU A 193 12.13 -21.40 -18.86
N ASN A 194 12.40 -22.62 -18.40
CA ASN A 194 13.48 -23.43 -18.94
C ASN A 194 13.10 -23.92 -20.34
N THR A 195 13.78 -23.40 -21.37
CA THR A 195 13.46 -23.72 -22.77
C THR A 195 13.66 -25.17 -23.15
N LYS A 196 14.45 -25.95 -22.41
CA LYS A 196 14.56 -27.39 -22.58
C LYS A 196 13.32 -28.18 -22.10
N ARG A 197 12.44 -27.53 -21.35
CA ARG A 197 11.22 -28.13 -20.77
C ARG A 197 9.93 -27.46 -21.23
N CYS A 198 10.03 -26.47 -22.13
CA CYS A 198 8.88 -25.76 -22.68
C CYS A 198 8.58 -26.30 -24.08
N TYR A 199 7.30 -26.49 -24.38
CA TYR A 199 6.80 -26.64 -25.74
C TYR A 199 5.71 -25.58 -25.98
N LEU A 200 5.66 -25.08 -27.20
CA LEU A 200 4.63 -24.14 -27.64
C LEU A 200 3.53 -24.94 -28.33
N ASN A 201 2.31 -24.85 -27.81
CA ASN A 201 1.13 -25.29 -28.53
C ASN A 201 0.51 -24.07 -29.21
N ILE A 202 0.52 -24.04 -30.53
CA ILE A 202 -0.09 -22.98 -31.34
C ILE A 202 -1.39 -23.56 -31.86
N GLU A 203 -2.50 -23.18 -31.27
CA GLU A 203 -3.82 -23.43 -31.84
C GLU A 203 -4.11 -22.31 -32.83
N SER A 204 -4.37 -22.67 -34.09
CA SER A 204 -4.90 -21.75 -35.09
C SER A 204 -6.41 -21.69 -34.93
N ASP A 205 -6.96 -20.54 -34.62
CA ASP A 205 -8.39 -20.24 -34.76
C ASP A 205 -8.84 -20.30 -36.23
#